data_9669727d8f06c39219fb994a7a994eb7
#
_entry.id   9669727d8f06c39219fb994a7a994eb7
#
_cell.length_a   1.000
_cell.length_b   1.000
_cell.length_c   1.000
_cell.angle_alpha   90.00
_cell.angle_beta   90.00
_cell.angle_gamma   90.00
#
_symmetry.space_group_name_H-M   'P 1'
#
loop_
_entity.id
_entity.type
_entity.pdbx_description
1 polymer ?
#
loop_
_entity_poly.entity_id
_entity_poly.type
_entity_poly.pdbx_seq_one_letter_code
_entity_poly.pdbx_strand_id
1 'polypeptide(L)'
;LHKEYRRQRQMCIRDRVDVTEHELITIPVCPICGEAKTGSFPAEIKAVVQYGQNLEALAVALNTIGAVSFNRTHDILSGVFNVPISVGTIKNMVSRCAAKVEEANTVSAEKLKSAHHKHGDETGCRADGKTRWTHCLSNELYTVLFLHDKRGHIAMEEMGIIQYSGGTLVHDCWAPYWCFTNVKHQLCGAHLLRELKGIVENHPKQTWAKKFTTLLLNLKRAKEKAIAKGKTALHRNTLKRYSNLYDEIMRAAYEENPLPERKPGQRGRTKRGKVLCLIDRLSAHKGEVCLFAHDFDVPFDNNQAERDIRNIKVKTKVSGCFRSVDGAKEYLKIMSYVSTAIKHGFTSFDAIRRAVMGLS
;
A
#
# COMPACT_ATOMS: atom_id res chain seq x y z
N LEU A 1 -12.09 52.84 19.38
CA LEU A 1 -11.77 52.53 17.98
C LEU A 1 -10.55 51.57 17.96
N HIS A 2 -10.79 50.27 18.16
CA HIS A 2 -9.75 49.26 18.01
C HIS A 2 -9.58 48.98 16.51
N LYS A 3 -8.46 49.39 15.92
CA LYS A 3 -7.99 48.89 14.62
C LYS A 3 -7.48 47.47 14.80
N GLU A 4 -8.29 46.45 14.43
CA GLU A 4 -7.81 45.11 14.22
C GLU A 4 -6.84 45.09 13.02
N TYR A 5 -5.55 44.99 13.30
CA TYR A 5 -4.54 44.67 12.31
C TYR A 5 -4.73 43.17 11.95
N ARG A 6 -5.52 42.84 10.92
CA ARG A 6 -5.41 41.57 10.22
C ARG A 6 -4.00 41.51 9.61
N ARG A 7 -3.08 40.81 10.27
CA ARG A 7 -1.84 40.35 9.62
C ARG A 7 -2.27 39.36 8.54
N GLN A 8 -2.42 39.83 7.30
CA GLN A 8 -2.32 38.99 6.13
C GLN A 8 -0.89 38.44 6.13
N ARG A 9 -0.74 37.18 6.48
CA ARG A 9 0.48 36.42 6.12
C ARG A 9 0.42 36.25 4.61
N GLN A 10 1.06 37.15 3.90
CA GLN A 10 1.49 36.92 2.53
C GLN A 10 2.50 35.78 2.61
N MET A 11 2.04 34.54 2.35
CA MET A 11 2.95 33.45 2.01
C MET A 11 3.49 33.80 0.63
N CYS A 12 4.58 34.56 0.59
CA CYS A 12 5.41 34.61 -0.58
C CYS A 12 6.03 33.23 -0.75
N ILE A 13 5.39 32.39 -1.56
CA ILE A 13 6.06 31.26 -2.18
C ILE A 13 7.18 31.94 -2.97
N ARG A 14 8.43 31.76 -2.54
CA ARG A 14 9.58 32.17 -3.36
C ARG A 14 9.59 31.19 -4.53
N ASP A 15 9.02 31.65 -5.64
CA ASP A 15 8.93 30.91 -6.91
C ASP A 15 10.31 30.87 -7.64
N ARG A 16 11.40 31.07 -6.92
CA ARG A 16 12.75 31.08 -7.50
C ARG A 16 13.46 29.78 -7.21
N VAL A 17 13.80 29.10 -8.30
CA VAL A 17 14.90 28.15 -8.30
C VAL A 17 16.20 29.00 -8.28
N ASP A 18 16.99 28.84 -7.23
CA ASP A 18 18.29 29.51 -7.16
C ASP A 18 19.22 28.82 -8.15
N VAL A 19 19.76 29.59 -9.09
CA VAL A 19 20.78 29.16 -10.07
C VAL A 19 22.13 29.70 -9.64
N THR A 20 23.10 28.79 -9.46
CA THR A 20 24.49 29.17 -9.19
C THR A 20 25.30 28.85 -10.43
N GLU A 21 25.94 29.88 -11.01
CA GLU A 21 26.86 29.72 -12.14
C GLU A 21 28.28 29.66 -11.61
N HIS A 22 29.06 28.74 -12.11
CA HIS A 22 30.48 28.60 -11.81
C HIS A 22 31.26 28.72 -13.11
N GLU A 23 32.13 29.74 -13.19
CA GLU A 23 33.01 29.98 -14.33
C GLU A 23 34.43 29.51 -14.02
N LEU A 24 35.05 28.83 -14.95
CA LEU A 24 36.49 28.52 -14.92
C LEU A 24 37.27 29.65 -15.55
N ILE A 25 38.11 30.35 -14.76
CA ILE A 25 39.01 31.34 -15.26
C ILE A 25 40.35 30.67 -15.60
N THR A 26 40.71 30.75 -16.85
CA THR A 26 42.05 30.38 -17.31
C THR A 26 42.91 31.62 -17.40
N ILE A 27 43.93 31.70 -16.58
CA ILE A 27 44.94 32.77 -16.67
C ILE A 27 45.85 32.40 -17.84
N PRO A 28 45.89 33.23 -18.90
CA PRO A 28 46.79 32.98 -20.01
C PRO A 28 48.25 32.96 -19.56
N VAL A 29 49.11 32.38 -20.36
CA VAL A 29 50.51 32.14 -20.08
C VAL A 29 51.14 33.35 -19.38
N CYS A 30 51.71 33.13 -18.21
CA CYS A 30 52.37 34.15 -17.44
C CYS A 30 53.60 34.65 -18.24
N PRO A 31 53.70 35.96 -18.53
CA PRO A 31 54.82 36.49 -19.33
C PRO A 31 56.19 36.38 -18.61
N ILE A 32 56.18 36.05 -17.31
CA ILE A 32 57.40 35.94 -16.50
C ILE A 32 57.85 34.48 -16.36
N CYS A 33 56.96 33.55 -16.10
CA CYS A 33 57.30 32.12 -15.86
C CYS A 33 56.86 31.17 -16.97
N GLY A 34 56.09 31.61 -17.96
CA GLY A 34 55.60 30.76 -19.07
C GLY A 34 54.54 29.73 -18.71
N GLU A 35 54.03 29.72 -17.47
CA GLU A 35 52.99 28.77 -17.03
C GLU A 35 51.59 29.36 -17.22
N ALA A 36 50.70 28.52 -17.74
CA ALA A 36 49.25 28.75 -17.73
C ALA A 36 48.63 28.12 -16.48
N LYS A 37 47.80 28.86 -15.75
CA LYS A 37 47.02 28.30 -14.62
C LYS A 37 45.55 28.31 -14.96
N THR A 38 44.94 27.15 -14.87
CA THR A 38 43.49 26.97 -14.97
C THR A 38 42.93 26.66 -13.57
N GLY A 39 41.90 27.34 -13.17
CA GLY A 39 41.18 27.06 -11.93
C GLY A 39 40.61 25.67 -11.96
N SER A 40 40.14 25.19 -10.82
CA SER A 40 39.37 23.93 -10.71
C SER A 40 37.98 24.24 -10.15
N PHE A 41 36.99 23.50 -10.63
CA PHE A 41 35.66 23.56 -10.01
C PHE A 41 35.68 22.97 -8.59
N PRO A 42 34.82 23.42 -7.66
CA PRO A 42 34.58 22.75 -6.41
C PRO A 42 34.27 21.27 -6.61
N ALA A 43 34.68 20.42 -5.65
CA ALA A 43 34.56 18.95 -5.77
C ALA A 43 33.10 18.45 -5.94
N GLU A 44 32.13 19.21 -5.50
CA GLU A 44 30.70 18.98 -5.64
C GLU A 44 30.17 19.24 -7.05
N ILE A 45 30.88 20.00 -7.89
CA ILE A 45 30.49 20.30 -9.27
C ILE A 45 31.04 19.19 -10.20
N LYS A 46 30.13 18.30 -10.61
CA LYS A 46 30.48 17.08 -11.38
C LYS A 46 29.97 17.08 -12.81
N ALA A 47 29.17 18.07 -13.22
CA ALA A 47 28.57 18.13 -14.54
C ALA A 47 28.30 19.59 -14.95
N VAL A 48 28.22 19.81 -16.27
CA VAL A 48 27.93 21.15 -16.86
C VAL A 48 26.57 21.68 -16.39
N VAL A 49 25.58 20.79 -16.18
CA VAL A 49 24.29 21.12 -15.54
C VAL A 49 24.06 20.12 -14.42
N GLN A 50 23.83 20.63 -13.22
CA GLN A 50 23.56 19.81 -12.05
C GLN A 50 22.33 20.34 -11.32
N TYR A 51 21.45 19.43 -10.90
CA TYR A 51 20.23 19.78 -10.18
C TYR A 51 20.39 19.49 -8.69
N GLY A 52 19.96 20.44 -7.85
CA GLY A 52 20.01 20.29 -6.40
C GLY A 52 19.03 19.23 -5.88
N GLN A 53 19.33 18.67 -4.73
CA GLN A 53 18.57 17.58 -4.11
C GLN A 53 17.09 17.94 -3.83
N ASN A 54 16.78 19.19 -3.51
CA ASN A 54 15.40 19.63 -3.30
C ASN A 54 14.59 19.63 -4.60
N LEU A 55 15.20 20.01 -5.74
CA LEU A 55 14.54 19.94 -7.04
C LEU A 55 14.35 18.48 -7.48
N GLU A 56 15.35 17.62 -7.25
CA GLU A 56 15.25 16.19 -7.49
C GLU A 56 14.10 15.58 -6.64
N ALA A 57 14.03 15.94 -5.35
CA ALA A 57 12.95 15.47 -4.46
C ALA A 57 11.58 15.97 -4.94
N LEU A 58 11.45 17.19 -5.42
CA LEU A 58 10.21 17.73 -5.97
C LEU A 58 9.79 16.96 -7.24
N ALA A 59 10.72 16.73 -8.17
CA ALA A 59 10.45 15.98 -9.40
C ALA A 59 9.99 14.54 -9.09
N VAL A 60 10.66 13.86 -8.16
CA VAL A 60 10.26 12.52 -7.69
C VAL A 60 8.90 12.56 -7.01
N ALA A 61 8.64 13.54 -6.13
CA ALA A 61 7.37 13.70 -5.43
C ALA A 61 6.20 13.91 -6.39
N LEU A 62 6.34 14.81 -7.38
CA LEU A 62 5.32 15.03 -8.40
C LEU A 62 4.99 13.73 -9.14
N ASN A 63 6.00 12.96 -9.54
CA ASN A 63 5.79 11.73 -10.27
C ASN A 63 5.23 10.59 -9.40
N THR A 64 5.60 10.48 -8.12
CA THR A 64 5.19 9.39 -7.22
C THR A 64 3.93 9.74 -6.44
N ILE A 65 4.04 10.47 -5.34
CA ILE A 65 2.91 10.83 -4.46
C ILE A 65 1.89 11.74 -5.15
N GLY A 66 2.36 12.64 -6.03
CA GLY A 66 1.50 13.51 -6.84
C GLY A 66 0.85 12.79 -8.02
N ALA A 67 1.28 11.56 -8.33
CA ALA A 67 0.79 10.75 -9.45
C ALA A 67 0.87 11.44 -10.83
N VAL A 68 1.67 12.51 -10.99
CA VAL A 68 1.84 13.26 -12.24
C VAL A 68 2.68 12.45 -13.24
N SER A 69 2.35 12.50 -14.53
CA SER A 69 3.16 11.86 -15.58
C SER A 69 4.49 12.59 -15.79
N PHE A 70 5.50 11.91 -16.34
CA PHE A 70 6.82 12.52 -16.60
C PHE A 70 6.71 13.78 -17.47
N ASN A 71 5.93 13.75 -18.55
CA ASN A 71 5.75 14.91 -19.42
C ASN A 71 5.12 16.10 -18.67
N ARG A 72 4.04 15.84 -17.91
CA ARG A 72 3.42 16.90 -17.10
C ARG A 72 4.34 17.41 -16.00
N THR A 73 5.16 16.54 -15.40
CA THR A 73 6.19 16.97 -14.44
C THR A 73 7.21 17.89 -15.10
N HIS A 74 7.66 17.54 -16.31
CA HIS A 74 8.50 18.41 -17.14
C HIS A 74 7.83 19.76 -17.40
N ASP A 75 6.56 19.76 -17.88
CA ASP A 75 5.84 20.99 -18.21
C ASP A 75 5.64 21.90 -16.99
N ILE A 76 5.42 21.33 -15.80
CA ILE A 76 5.35 22.08 -14.54
C ILE A 76 6.72 22.68 -14.19
N LEU A 77 7.80 21.89 -14.21
CA LEU A 77 9.13 22.35 -13.82
C LEU A 77 9.67 23.39 -14.80
N SER A 78 9.48 23.19 -16.11
CA SER A 78 9.92 24.13 -17.13
C SER A 78 9.02 25.37 -17.24
N GLY A 79 7.69 25.21 -17.21
CA GLY A 79 6.74 26.28 -17.43
C GLY A 79 6.51 27.17 -16.19
N VAL A 80 6.44 26.57 -14.99
CA VAL A 80 6.17 27.33 -13.75
C VAL A 80 7.46 27.83 -13.11
N PHE A 81 8.50 26.97 -13.06
CA PHE A 81 9.75 27.26 -12.36
C PHE A 81 10.91 27.67 -13.30
N ASN A 82 10.68 27.69 -14.62
CA ASN A 82 11.69 28.00 -15.65
C ASN A 82 12.97 27.14 -15.51
N VAL A 83 12.82 25.86 -15.14
CA VAL A 83 13.94 24.92 -14.99
C VAL A 83 14.19 24.21 -16.30
N PRO A 84 15.38 24.35 -16.92
CA PRO A 84 15.73 23.67 -18.17
C PRO A 84 16.05 22.19 -17.88
N ILE A 85 15.04 21.36 -17.80
CA ILE A 85 15.16 19.94 -17.46
C ILE A 85 14.53 19.06 -18.54
N SER A 86 15.16 17.95 -18.91
CA SER A 86 14.58 17.00 -19.85
C SER A 86 13.70 15.95 -19.15
N VAL A 87 12.74 15.37 -19.87
CA VAL A 87 11.92 14.23 -19.39
C VAL A 87 12.82 13.04 -19.01
N GLY A 88 13.91 12.82 -19.74
CA GLY A 88 14.89 11.76 -19.44
C GLY A 88 15.60 12.01 -18.11
N THR A 89 15.96 13.25 -17.82
CA THR A 89 16.56 13.64 -16.53
C THR A 89 15.63 13.37 -15.36
N ILE A 90 14.33 13.72 -15.50
CA ILE A 90 13.32 13.45 -14.47
C ILE A 90 13.18 11.93 -14.25
N LYS A 91 13.15 11.14 -15.34
CA LYS A 91 13.12 9.67 -15.23
C LYS A 91 14.34 9.16 -14.46
N ASN A 92 15.54 9.63 -14.78
CA ASN A 92 16.77 9.23 -14.09
C ASN A 92 16.77 9.61 -12.62
N MET A 93 16.16 10.74 -12.23
CA MET A 93 15.97 11.12 -10.82
C MET A 93 15.10 10.10 -10.08
N VAL A 94 13.99 9.67 -10.69
CA VAL A 94 13.11 8.63 -10.12
C VAL A 94 13.85 7.30 -10.00
N SER A 95 14.59 6.87 -11.02
CA SER A 95 15.35 5.62 -10.99
C SER A 95 16.44 5.64 -9.89
N ARG A 96 17.17 6.76 -9.75
CA ARG A 96 18.16 6.90 -8.66
C ARG A 96 17.51 6.85 -7.27
N CYS A 97 16.38 7.52 -7.09
CA CYS A 97 15.64 7.47 -5.82
C CYS A 97 15.18 6.04 -5.52
N ALA A 98 14.65 5.31 -6.51
CA ALA A 98 14.23 3.91 -6.35
C ALA A 98 15.40 2.99 -5.94
N ALA A 99 16.60 3.23 -6.48
CA ALA A 99 17.79 2.48 -6.09
C ALA A 99 18.23 2.77 -4.64
N LYS A 100 18.15 4.03 -4.21
CA LYS A 100 18.55 4.46 -2.86
C LYS A 100 17.65 3.90 -1.74
N VAL A 101 16.38 3.60 -2.02
CA VAL A 101 15.44 3.06 -1.02
C VAL A 101 15.42 1.52 -0.95
N GLU A 102 16.26 0.83 -1.73
CA GLU A 102 16.26 -0.64 -1.81
C GLU A 102 16.59 -1.30 -0.47
N GLU A 103 17.62 -0.79 0.22
CA GLU A 103 18.03 -1.32 1.53
C GLU A 103 16.91 -1.15 2.58
N ALA A 104 16.29 0.02 2.66
CA ALA A 104 15.18 0.29 3.56
C ALA A 104 13.96 -0.62 3.27
N ASN A 105 13.69 -0.91 1.99
CA ASN A 105 12.63 -1.84 1.61
C ASN A 105 12.97 -3.30 1.99
N THR A 106 14.24 -3.69 1.89
CA THR A 106 14.72 -5.00 2.34
C THR A 106 14.52 -5.15 3.85
N VAL A 107 14.89 -4.13 4.64
CA VAL A 107 14.63 -4.11 6.08
C VAL A 107 13.13 -4.21 6.37
N SER A 108 12.30 -3.48 5.64
CA SER A 108 10.83 -3.54 5.79
C SER A 108 10.28 -4.94 5.51
N ALA A 109 10.81 -5.65 4.50
CA ALA A 109 10.43 -7.02 4.19
C ALA A 109 10.81 -7.99 5.32
N GLU A 110 12.03 -7.89 5.88
CA GLU A 110 12.47 -8.72 7.00
C GLU A 110 11.63 -8.46 8.27
N LYS A 111 11.29 -7.20 8.55
CA LYS A 111 10.40 -6.86 9.66
C LYS A 111 8.99 -7.42 9.48
N LEU A 112 8.47 -7.46 8.24
CA LEU A 112 7.18 -8.09 7.94
C LEU A 112 7.23 -9.62 8.10
N LYS A 113 8.35 -10.29 7.78
CA LYS A 113 8.51 -11.73 8.01
C LYS A 113 8.35 -12.07 9.49
N SER A 114 8.94 -11.29 10.38
CA SER A 114 8.90 -11.50 11.85
C SER A 114 7.67 -10.89 12.53
N ALA A 115 6.79 -10.19 11.81
CA ALA A 115 5.64 -9.52 12.39
C ALA A 115 4.58 -10.52 12.88
N HIS A 116 3.97 -10.22 14.06
CA HIS A 116 2.90 -11.01 14.67
C HIS A 116 1.69 -11.13 13.72
N HIS A 117 1.33 -10.04 13.06
CA HIS A 117 0.34 -10.05 11.98
C HIS A 117 0.77 -9.17 10.81
N LYS A 118 0.22 -9.48 9.66
CA LYS A 118 0.41 -8.73 8.42
C LYS A 118 -0.85 -8.77 7.57
N HIS A 119 -1.06 -7.74 6.79
CA HIS A 119 -2.17 -7.57 5.88
C HIS A 119 -1.72 -7.86 4.46
N GLY A 120 -2.52 -8.63 3.71
CA GLY A 120 -2.30 -8.91 2.30
C GLY A 120 -3.45 -8.41 1.43
N ASP A 121 -3.11 -7.75 0.32
CA ASP A 121 -4.06 -7.32 -0.71
C ASP A 121 -3.37 -7.24 -2.08
N GLU A 122 -4.12 -7.29 -3.17
CA GLU A 122 -3.58 -7.15 -4.51
C GLU A 122 -4.49 -6.33 -5.42
N THR A 123 -3.89 -5.65 -6.38
CA THR A 123 -4.62 -4.87 -7.39
C THR A 123 -4.01 -4.99 -8.76
N GLY A 124 -4.86 -4.99 -9.80
CA GLY A 124 -4.41 -4.92 -11.17
C GLY A 124 -3.92 -3.51 -11.53
N CYS A 125 -2.84 -3.44 -12.28
CA CYS A 125 -2.37 -2.24 -12.95
C CYS A 125 -1.96 -2.56 -14.40
N ARG A 126 -1.81 -1.53 -15.24
CA ARG A 126 -1.29 -1.71 -16.60
C ARG A 126 0.14 -1.21 -16.68
N ALA A 127 1.03 -2.08 -17.15
CA ALA A 127 2.41 -1.73 -17.44
C ALA A 127 2.83 -2.38 -18.75
N ASP A 128 3.48 -1.60 -19.62
CA ASP A 128 3.90 -2.06 -20.95
C ASP A 128 2.74 -2.66 -21.77
N GLY A 129 1.59 -1.97 -21.78
CA GLY A 129 0.39 -2.39 -22.50
C GLY A 129 -0.32 -3.64 -21.96
N LYS A 130 0.23 -4.34 -20.95
CA LYS A 130 -0.29 -5.58 -20.38
C LYS A 130 -0.84 -5.36 -18.97
N THR A 131 -1.82 -6.19 -18.59
CA THR A 131 -2.29 -6.24 -17.19
C THR A 131 -1.24 -6.97 -16.34
N ARG A 132 -0.83 -6.31 -15.25
CA ARG A 132 0.05 -6.84 -14.22
C ARG A 132 -0.59 -6.67 -12.87
N TRP A 133 -0.01 -7.29 -11.85
CA TRP A 133 -0.58 -7.29 -10.52
C TRP A 133 0.41 -6.73 -9.52
N THR A 134 -0.06 -5.79 -8.74
CA THR A 134 0.66 -5.30 -7.58
C THR A 134 0.15 -6.02 -6.36
N HIS A 135 1.04 -6.65 -5.62
CA HIS A 135 0.80 -7.26 -4.32
C HIS A 135 1.28 -6.32 -3.23
N CYS A 136 0.52 -6.24 -2.15
CA CYS A 136 0.84 -5.47 -0.96
C CYS A 136 0.90 -6.40 0.24
N LEU A 137 1.99 -6.31 1.00
CA LEU A 137 2.06 -6.81 2.36
C LEU A 137 2.40 -5.66 3.27
N SER A 138 1.63 -5.49 4.35
CA SER A 138 1.83 -4.37 5.26
C SER A 138 1.36 -4.70 6.68
N ASN A 139 1.81 -3.89 7.64
CA ASN A 139 1.27 -3.79 8.99
C ASN A 139 1.23 -2.32 9.41
N GLU A 140 1.13 -2.02 10.70
CA GLU A 140 1.08 -0.66 11.24
C GLU A 140 2.37 0.13 11.00
N LEU A 141 3.52 -0.54 10.80
CA LEU A 141 4.84 0.09 10.70
C LEU A 141 5.46 -0.02 9.33
N TYR A 142 5.21 -1.09 8.59
CA TYR A 142 5.91 -1.41 7.34
C TYR A 142 4.95 -1.67 6.19
N THR A 143 5.40 -1.35 4.97
CA THR A 143 4.69 -1.64 3.71
C THR A 143 5.68 -2.12 2.67
N VAL A 144 5.36 -3.22 2.00
CA VAL A 144 6.07 -3.70 0.81
C VAL A 144 5.08 -3.89 -0.32
N LEU A 145 5.39 -3.29 -1.46
CA LEU A 145 4.64 -3.40 -2.72
C LEU A 145 5.50 -4.14 -3.74
N PHE A 146 4.92 -5.10 -4.43
CA PHE A 146 5.60 -5.98 -5.37
C PHE A 146 4.81 -6.11 -6.66
N LEU A 147 5.48 -5.96 -7.82
CA LEU A 147 4.87 -6.11 -9.14
C LEU A 147 5.14 -7.50 -9.69
N HIS A 148 4.08 -8.17 -10.18
CA HIS A 148 4.22 -9.45 -10.85
C HIS A 148 3.25 -9.58 -12.03
N ASP A 149 3.56 -10.48 -12.98
CA ASP A 149 2.73 -10.76 -14.16
C ASP A 149 1.47 -11.53 -13.81
N LYS A 150 1.52 -12.36 -12.78
CA LYS A 150 0.41 -13.18 -12.29
C LYS A 150 -0.16 -12.64 -10.99
N ARG A 151 -1.45 -12.91 -10.77
CA ARG A 151 -2.14 -12.55 -9.53
C ARG A 151 -1.94 -13.59 -8.41
N GLY A 152 -1.75 -14.88 -8.74
CA GLY A 152 -1.86 -16.01 -7.83
C GLY A 152 -0.70 -16.20 -6.85
N HIS A 153 -0.70 -17.37 -6.18
CA HIS A 153 0.28 -17.73 -5.14
C HIS A 153 1.74 -17.63 -5.61
N ILE A 154 2.04 -17.93 -6.87
CA ILE A 154 3.38 -17.80 -7.44
C ILE A 154 3.95 -16.39 -7.23
N ALA A 155 3.12 -15.36 -7.46
CA ALA A 155 3.55 -13.98 -7.25
C ALA A 155 3.85 -13.67 -5.78
N MET A 156 3.08 -14.23 -4.88
CA MET A 156 3.28 -14.06 -3.43
C MET A 156 4.52 -14.83 -2.94
N GLU A 157 4.80 -15.99 -3.52
CA GLU A 157 6.04 -16.74 -3.27
C GLU A 157 7.28 -15.98 -3.77
N GLU A 158 7.23 -15.43 -5.00
CA GLU A 158 8.33 -14.63 -5.55
C GLU A 158 8.55 -13.31 -4.77
N MET A 159 7.52 -12.77 -4.11
CA MET A 159 7.67 -11.65 -3.19
C MET A 159 8.56 -12.00 -1.98
N GLY A 160 8.67 -13.28 -1.62
CA GLY A 160 9.66 -13.78 -0.68
C GLY A 160 9.39 -13.40 0.79
N ILE A 161 8.15 -13.18 1.19
CA ILE A 161 7.81 -12.76 2.57
C ILE A 161 6.92 -13.80 3.27
N ILE A 162 5.77 -14.15 2.70
CA ILE A 162 4.75 -14.95 3.40
C ILE A 162 5.25 -16.35 3.71
N GLN A 163 5.91 -17.03 2.78
CA GLN A 163 6.42 -18.39 2.97
C GLN A 163 7.50 -18.51 4.04
N TYR A 164 8.18 -17.41 4.37
CA TYR A 164 9.19 -17.34 5.44
C TYR A 164 8.67 -16.67 6.71
N SER A 165 7.37 -16.42 6.77
CA SER A 165 6.73 -15.75 7.89
C SER A 165 6.06 -16.73 8.85
N GLY A 166 6.00 -16.35 10.12
CA GLY A 166 5.03 -16.87 11.08
C GLY A 166 3.88 -15.87 11.29
N GLY A 167 3.14 -16.05 12.38
CA GLY A 167 2.07 -15.14 12.79
C GLY A 167 0.80 -15.25 11.96
N THR A 168 0.07 -14.15 11.83
CA THR A 168 -1.26 -14.11 11.19
C THR A 168 -1.25 -13.29 9.90
N LEU A 169 -1.83 -13.81 8.84
CA LEU A 169 -2.12 -13.11 7.60
C LEU A 169 -3.60 -12.70 7.55
N VAL A 170 -3.86 -11.41 7.43
CA VAL A 170 -5.21 -10.82 7.31
C VAL A 170 -5.49 -10.57 5.83
N HIS A 171 -6.57 -11.14 5.27
CA HIS A 171 -6.88 -11.06 3.85
C HIS A 171 -8.38 -11.19 3.53
N ASP A 172 -8.76 -11.05 2.27
CA ASP A 172 -10.14 -11.04 1.77
C ASP A 172 -10.77 -12.42 1.50
N CYS A 173 -10.12 -13.51 1.89
CA CYS A 173 -10.52 -14.90 1.58
C CYS A 173 -10.26 -15.33 0.13
N TRP A 174 -9.41 -14.66 -0.62
CA TRP A 174 -9.05 -15.12 -1.95
C TRP A 174 -8.23 -16.41 -1.90
N ALA A 175 -8.58 -17.39 -2.76
CA ALA A 175 -8.09 -18.77 -2.68
C ALA A 175 -6.55 -18.93 -2.59
N PRO A 176 -5.71 -18.18 -3.32
CA PRO A 176 -4.26 -18.32 -3.25
C PRO A 176 -3.63 -18.07 -1.88
N TYR A 177 -4.26 -17.28 -1.00
CA TYR A 177 -3.74 -17.07 0.36
C TYR A 177 -3.71 -18.37 1.19
N TRP A 178 -4.63 -19.29 0.94
CA TRP A 178 -4.72 -20.57 1.67
C TRP A 178 -3.59 -21.56 1.33
N CYS A 179 -2.77 -21.27 0.30
CA CYS A 179 -1.60 -22.08 0.01
C CYS A 179 -0.49 -21.91 1.08
N PHE A 180 -0.53 -20.84 1.88
CA PHE A 180 0.45 -20.56 2.91
C PHE A 180 0.02 -21.13 4.27
N THR A 181 0.29 -22.40 4.49
CA THR A 181 -0.09 -23.14 5.72
C THR A 181 0.82 -22.84 6.90
N ASN A 182 1.90 -22.14 6.71
CA ASN A 182 2.86 -21.73 7.74
C ASN A 182 2.39 -20.51 8.55
N VAL A 183 1.33 -19.82 8.13
CA VAL A 183 0.73 -18.67 8.83
C VAL A 183 -0.69 -19.01 9.28
N LYS A 184 -1.16 -18.34 10.34
CA LYS A 184 -2.59 -18.32 10.68
C LYS A 184 -3.30 -17.34 9.74
N HIS A 185 -4.58 -17.57 9.49
CA HIS A 185 -5.39 -16.72 8.62
C HIS A 185 -6.45 -15.99 9.43
N GLN A 186 -6.65 -14.70 9.15
CA GLN A 186 -7.79 -13.91 9.61
C GLN A 186 -8.53 -13.37 8.40
N LEU A 187 -9.79 -13.69 8.28
CA LEU A 187 -10.62 -13.15 7.20
C LEU A 187 -11.05 -11.71 7.52
N CYS A 188 -10.97 -10.86 6.50
CA CYS A 188 -11.35 -9.45 6.62
C CYS A 188 -12.84 -9.29 6.98
N GLY A 189 -13.12 -8.87 8.21
CA GLY A 189 -14.49 -8.63 8.68
C GLY A 189 -15.22 -7.55 7.87
N ALA A 190 -14.53 -6.55 7.34
CA ALA A 190 -15.15 -5.52 6.50
C ALA A 190 -15.67 -6.09 5.17
N HIS A 191 -14.94 -7.04 4.55
CA HIS A 191 -15.42 -7.74 3.35
C HIS A 191 -16.64 -8.62 3.68
N LEU A 192 -16.57 -9.37 4.76
CA LEU A 192 -17.72 -10.20 5.21
C LEU A 192 -18.96 -9.35 5.48
N LEU A 193 -18.83 -8.22 6.19
CA LEU A 193 -19.95 -7.31 6.46
C LEU A 193 -20.54 -6.72 5.17
N ARG A 194 -19.69 -6.42 4.18
CA ARG A 194 -20.13 -5.91 2.85
C ARG A 194 -20.93 -6.97 2.08
N GLU A 195 -20.46 -8.23 2.08
CA GLU A 195 -21.18 -9.34 1.45
C GLU A 195 -22.51 -9.64 2.16
N LEU A 196 -22.52 -9.68 3.50
CA LEU A 196 -23.73 -9.86 4.30
C LEU A 196 -24.75 -8.74 4.05
N LYS A 197 -24.30 -7.48 3.97
CA LYS A 197 -25.15 -6.34 3.60
C LYS A 197 -25.79 -6.55 2.23
N GLY A 198 -25.00 -6.97 1.24
CA GLY A 198 -25.52 -7.29 -0.09
C GLY A 198 -26.58 -8.40 -0.08
N ILE A 199 -26.46 -9.40 0.81
CA ILE A 199 -27.50 -10.44 0.98
C ILE A 199 -28.77 -9.84 1.58
N VAL A 200 -28.66 -9.04 2.65
CA VAL A 200 -29.81 -8.38 3.30
C VAL A 200 -30.59 -7.51 2.32
N GLU A 201 -29.87 -6.76 1.45
CA GLU A 201 -30.49 -5.86 0.46
C GLU A 201 -31.15 -6.61 -0.69
N ASN A 202 -30.50 -7.65 -1.23
CA ASN A 202 -30.98 -8.38 -2.41
C ASN A 202 -31.87 -9.58 -2.09
N HIS A 203 -31.85 -10.07 -0.84
CA HIS A 203 -32.59 -11.23 -0.39
C HIS A 203 -33.27 -10.97 0.97
N PRO A 204 -34.30 -10.10 1.05
CA PRO A 204 -34.89 -9.63 2.32
C PRO A 204 -35.50 -10.75 3.18
N LYS A 205 -35.79 -11.91 2.60
CA LYS A 205 -36.26 -13.09 3.31
C LYS A 205 -35.16 -13.82 4.08
N GLN A 206 -33.89 -13.53 3.82
CA GLN A 206 -32.72 -14.13 4.46
C GLN A 206 -32.48 -13.48 5.84
N THR A 207 -32.97 -14.10 6.91
CA THR A 207 -32.88 -13.53 8.26
C THR A 207 -31.52 -13.75 8.90
N TRP A 208 -30.85 -14.85 8.55
CA TRP A 208 -29.55 -15.25 9.09
C TRP A 208 -28.45 -14.19 8.84
N ALA A 209 -28.44 -13.54 7.66
CA ALA A 209 -27.39 -12.59 7.31
C ALA A 209 -27.39 -11.34 8.23
N LYS A 210 -28.59 -10.86 8.63
CA LYS A 210 -28.71 -9.77 9.61
C LYS A 210 -28.25 -10.22 10.99
N LYS A 211 -28.62 -11.43 11.43
CA LYS A 211 -28.19 -12.00 12.71
C LYS A 211 -26.67 -12.18 12.74
N PHE A 212 -26.07 -12.67 11.65
CA PHE A 212 -24.63 -12.85 11.54
C PHE A 212 -23.86 -11.51 11.53
N THR A 213 -24.38 -10.48 10.85
CA THR A 213 -23.85 -9.11 10.91
C THR A 213 -23.81 -8.62 12.35
N THR A 214 -24.91 -8.79 13.10
CA THR A 214 -25.02 -8.39 14.51
C THR A 214 -24.03 -9.17 15.38
N LEU A 215 -23.85 -10.46 15.14
CA LEU A 215 -22.86 -11.32 15.82
C LEU A 215 -21.46 -10.75 15.69
N LEU A 216 -21.00 -10.52 14.45
CA LEU A 216 -19.65 -10.03 14.15
C LEU A 216 -19.39 -8.65 14.78
N LEU A 217 -20.35 -7.73 14.66
CA LEU A 217 -20.23 -6.39 15.25
C LEU A 217 -20.23 -6.42 16.78
N ASN A 218 -21.03 -7.28 17.41
CA ASN A 218 -21.02 -7.44 18.84
C ASN A 218 -19.74 -8.09 19.37
N LEU A 219 -19.19 -9.05 18.64
CA LEU A 219 -17.92 -9.67 18.98
C LEU A 219 -16.77 -8.68 18.87
N LYS A 220 -16.75 -7.86 17.80
CA LYS A 220 -15.80 -6.74 17.63
C LYS A 220 -15.89 -5.75 18.79
N ARG A 221 -17.11 -5.28 19.14
CA ARG A 221 -17.33 -4.37 20.27
C ARG A 221 -16.93 -4.98 21.63
N ALA A 222 -17.11 -6.31 21.79
CA ALA A 222 -16.69 -6.99 23.01
C ALA A 222 -15.17 -6.98 23.16
N LYS A 223 -14.41 -7.20 22.08
CA LYS A 223 -12.96 -7.05 22.05
C LYS A 223 -12.55 -5.61 22.39
N GLU A 224 -13.10 -4.61 21.69
CA GLU A 224 -12.79 -3.19 21.90
C GLU A 224 -13.03 -2.76 23.35
N LYS A 225 -14.17 -3.18 23.94
CA LYS A 225 -14.47 -2.92 25.35
C LYS A 225 -13.52 -3.64 26.32
N ALA A 226 -13.03 -4.82 25.96
CA ALA A 226 -12.06 -5.55 26.77
C ALA A 226 -10.69 -4.85 26.74
N ILE A 227 -10.25 -4.42 25.57
CA ILE A 227 -9.00 -3.63 25.40
C ILE A 227 -9.08 -2.33 26.19
N ALA A 228 -10.20 -1.58 26.09
CA ALA A 228 -10.39 -0.34 26.84
C ALA A 228 -10.35 -0.53 28.38
N LYS A 229 -10.56 -1.77 28.85
CA LYS A 229 -10.41 -2.16 30.27
C LYS A 229 -9.06 -2.78 30.59
N GLY A 230 -8.06 -2.65 29.73
CA GLY A 230 -6.72 -3.21 29.92
C GLY A 230 -6.64 -4.74 29.86
N LYS A 231 -7.63 -5.41 29.27
CA LYS A 231 -7.63 -6.88 29.13
C LYS A 231 -6.94 -7.27 27.83
N THR A 232 -6.23 -8.40 27.88
CA THR A 232 -5.53 -9.00 26.73
C THR A 232 -6.30 -10.14 26.06
N ALA A 233 -7.45 -10.55 26.63
CA ALA A 233 -8.30 -11.60 26.09
C ALA A 233 -9.76 -11.45 26.51
N LEU A 234 -10.69 -11.99 25.73
CA LEU A 234 -12.09 -12.17 26.15
C LEU A 234 -12.20 -13.34 27.13
N HIS A 235 -13.12 -13.22 28.08
CA HIS A 235 -13.43 -14.29 29.01
C HIS A 235 -13.93 -15.54 28.27
N ARG A 236 -13.50 -16.74 28.70
CA ARG A 236 -13.84 -18.02 28.08
C ARG A 236 -15.35 -18.21 27.85
N ASN A 237 -16.18 -17.83 28.85
CA ASN A 237 -17.64 -17.95 28.72
C ASN A 237 -18.21 -17.00 27.65
N THR A 238 -17.60 -15.83 27.45
CA THR A 238 -17.99 -14.90 26.38
C THR A 238 -17.68 -15.51 25.01
N LEU A 239 -16.48 -16.04 24.81
CA LEU A 239 -16.09 -16.72 23.57
C LEU A 239 -17.01 -17.91 23.29
N LYS A 240 -17.29 -18.75 24.30
CA LYS A 240 -18.19 -19.92 24.19
C LYS A 240 -19.61 -19.50 23.77
N ARG A 241 -20.17 -18.43 24.38
CA ARG A 241 -21.48 -17.91 24.02
C ARG A 241 -21.53 -17.44 22.56
N TYR A 242 -20.53 -16.68 22.10
CA TYR A 242 -20.47 -16.23 20.71
C TYR A 242 -20.26 -17.40 19.72
N SER A 243 -19.45 -18.40 20.11
CA SER A 243 -19.26 -19.61 19.31
C SER A 243 -20.55 -20.39 19.13
N ASN A 244 -21.33 -20.58 20.20
CA ASN A 244 -22.61 -21.27 20.12
C ASN A 244 -23.61 -20.49 19.23
N LEU A 245 -23.70 -19.17 19.42
CA LEU A 245 -24.56 -18.33 18.60
C LEU A 245 -24.14 -18.36 17.11
N TYR A 246 -22.85 -18.44 16.82
CA TYR A 246 -22.34 -18.63 15.46
C TYR A 246 -22.92 -19.91 14.84
N ASP A 247 -22.81 -21.03 15.55
CA ASP A 247 -23.28 -22.34 15.07
C ASP A 247 -24.78 -22.35 14.87
N GLU A 248 -25.56 -21.74 15.77
CA GLU A 248 -27.01 -21.59 15.65
C GLU A 248 -27.38 -20.77 14.38
N ILE A 249 -26.71 -19.67 14.13
CA ILE A 249 -26.96 -18.85 12.94
C ILE A 249 -26.58 -19.61 11.67
N MET A 250 -25.48 -20.36 11.68
CA MET A 250 -25.08 -21.17 10.51
C MET A 250 -26.07 -22.29 10.22
N ARG A 251 -26.63 -22.96 11.25
CA ARG A 251 -27.68 -23.95 11.08
C ARG A 251 -28.91 -23.32 10.42
N ALA A 252 -29.39 -22.20 10.98
CA ALA A 252 -30.52 -21.47 10.39
C ALA A 252 -30.24 -21.00 8.96
N ALA A 253 -29.01 -20.62 8.66
CA ALA A 253 -28.62 -20.23 7.31
C ALA A 253 -28.72 -21.36 6.29
N TYR A 254 -28.36 -22.59 6.66
CA TYR A 254 -28.55 -23.76 5.80
C TYR A 254 -30.01 -24.15 5.67
N GLU A 255 -30.82 -24.01 6.74
CA GLU A 255 -32.27 -24.24 6.70
C GLU A 255 -32.99 -23.27 5.76
N GLU A 256 -32.61 -21.98 5.80
CA GLU A 256 -33.11 -20.96 4.86
C GLU A 256 -32.61 -21.17 3.42
N ASN A 257 -31.50 -21.91 3.21
CA ASN A 257 -30.85 -22.10 1.92
C ASN A 257 -30.52 -23.60 1.70
N PRO A 258 -31.50 -24.45 1.44
CA PRO A 258 -31.26 -25.86 1.18
C PRO A 258 -30.38 -26.07 -0.06
N LEU A 259 -29.59 -27.13 -0.05
CA LEU A 259 -28.76 -27.50 -1.19
C LEU A 259 -29.62 -27.69 -2.44
N PRO A 260 -29.26 -27.11 -3.58
CA PRO A 260 -30.02 -27.31 -4.82
C PRO A 260 -29.95 -28.78 -5.25
N GLU A 261 -31.11 -29.35 -5.56
CA GLU A 261 -31.20 -30.71 -6.05
C GLU A 261 -30.46 -30.89 -7.37
N ARG A 262 -29.81 -32.05 -7.52
CA ARG A 262 -29.14 -32.40 -8.77
C ARG A 262 -30.17 -32.84 -9.79
N LYS A 263 -30.22 -32.18 -10.94
CA LYS A 263 -31.12 -32.57 -12.03
C LYS A 263 -30.65 -33.91 -12.64
N PRO A 264 -31.57 -34.82 -13.00
CA PRO A 264 -31.22 -36.04 -13.73
C PRO A 264 -30.43 -35.69 -15.01
N GLY A 265 -29.32 -36.40 -15.26
CA GLY A 265 -28.45 -36.16 -16.43
C GLY A 265 -27.51 -34.94 -16.33
N GLN A 266 -27.53 -34.16 -15.27
CA GLN A 266 -26.63 -33.01 -15.09
C GLN A 266 -25.18 -33.49 -14.93
N ARG A 267 -24.28 -33.07 -15.85
CA ARG A 267 -22.84 -33.26 -15.73
C ARG A 267 -22.20 -32.13 -14.88
N GLY A 268 -21.24 -32.50 -14.04
CA GLY A 268 -20.52 -31.57 -13.20
C GLY A 268 -21.19 -31.24 -11.86
N ARG A 269 -20.61 -30.32 -11.10
CA ARG A 269 -21.07 -29.89 -9.76
C ARG A 269 -22.28 -28.97 -9.89
N THR A 270 -23.30 -29.15 -9.07
CA THR A 270 -24.44 -28.23 -9.02
C THR A 270 -23.98 -26.82 -8.64
N LYS A 271 -24.42 -25.85 -9.41
CA LYS A 271 -24.05 -24.42 -9.14
C LYS A 271 -24.71 -23.97 -7.84
N ARG A 272 -23.88 -23.59 -6.88
CA ARG A 272 -24.31 -22.95 -5.63
C ARG A 272 -24.43 -21.45 -5.86
N GLY A 273 -25.53 -20.82 -5.50
CA GLY A 273 -25.69 -19.37 -5.59
C GLY A 273 -24.72 -18.63 -4.64
N LYS A 274 -24.57 -17.32 -4.82
CA LYS A 274 -23.67 -16.49 -3.99
C LYS A 274 -23.94 -16.61 -2.49
N VAL A 275 -25.21 -16.70 -2.10
CA VAL A 275 -25.63 -16.83 -0.68
C VAL A 275 -25.08 -18.13 -0.10
N LEU A 276 -25.30 -19.26 -0.75
CA LEU A 276 -24.83 -20.56 -0.25
C LEU A 276 -23.29 -20.65 -0.25
N CYS A 277 -22.61 -20.04 -1.24
CA CYS A 277 -21.15 -19.97 -1.25
C CYS A 277 -20.60 -19.17 -0.04
N LEU A 278 -21.29 -18.10 0.39
CA LEU A 278 -20.90 -17.38 1.59
C LEU A 278 -21.15 -18.22 2.86
N ILE A 279 -22.30 -18.89 2.95
CA ILE A 279 -22.62 -19.78 4.07
C ILE A 279 -21.57 -20.89 4.21
N ASP A 280 -21.22 -21.57 3.11
CA ASP A 280 -20.20 -22.62 3.07
C ASP A 280 -18.83 -22.08 3.56
N ARG A 281 -18.44 -20.89 3.09
CA ARG A 281 -17.19 -20.24 3.49
C ARG A 281 -17.16 -19.88 4.97
N LEU A 282 -18.24 -19.28 5.48
CA LEU A 282 -18.36 -18.95 6.90
C LEU A 282 -18.35 -20.21 7.76
N SER A 283 -19.01 -21.28 7.33
CA SER A 283 -19.02 -22.56 8.04
C SER A 283 -17.65 -23.23 8.06
N ALA A 284 -16.95 -23.24 6.92
CA ALA A 284 -15.64 -23.88 6.79
C ALA A 284 -14.52 -23.13 7.53
N HIS A 285 -14.62 -21.79 7.62
CA HIS A 285 -13.56 -20.92 8.13
C HIS A 285 -13.96 -20.17 9.41
N LYS A 286 -14.75 -20.82 10.29
CA LYS A 286 -15.18 -20.22 11.56
C LYS A 286 -14.01 -19.72 12.42
N GLY A 287 -12.92 -20.48 12.48
CA GLY A 287 -11.72 -20.12 13.22
C GLY A 287 -11.10 -18.81 12.70
N GLU A 288 -10.95 -18.73 11.38
CA GLU A 288 -10.32 -17.62 10.67
C GLU A 288 -11.22 -16.37 10.62
N VAL A 289 -12.53 -16.52 10.69
CA VAL A 289 -13.50 -15.42 10.84
C VAL A 289 -13.41 -14.81 12.23
N CYS A 290 -13.15 -15.63 13.27
CA CYS A 290 -13.20 -15.22 14.66
C CYS A 290 -11.81 -15.04 15.31
N LEU A 291 -10.71 -15.27 14.61
CA LEU A 291 -9.35 -15.23 15.18
C LEU A 291 -9.07 -13.92 15.90
N PHE A 292 -9.50 -12.78 15.33
CA PHE A 292 -9.36 -11.46 15.92
C PHE A 292 -9.93 -11.34 17.35
N ALA A 293 -10.89 -12.17 17.72
CA ALA A 293 -11.49 -12.17 19.05
C ALA A 293 -10.74 -13.07 20.05
N HIS A 294 -9.96 -14.02 19.54
CA HIS A 294 -9.10 -14.90 20.32
C HIS A 294 -7.71 -14.33 20.53
N ASP A 295 -7.24 -13.53 19.56
CA ASP A 295 -5.95 -12.87 19.57
C ASP A 295 -6.19 -11.36 19.40
N PHE A 296 -5.88 -10.58 20.44
CA PHE A 296 -6.19 -9.15 20.45
C PHE A 296 -5.25 -8.32 19.57
N ASP A 297 -4.09 -8.84 19.25
CA ASP A 297 -3.15 -8.19 18.33
C ASP A 297 -3.55 -8.38 16.85
N VAL A 298 -4.46 -9.33 16.58
CA VAL A 298 -4.97 -9.54 15.22
C VAL A 298 -6.12 -8.57 14.92
N PRO A 299 -6.03 -7.72 13.88
CA PRO A 299 -7.08 -6.77 13.52
C PRO A 299 -8.33 -7.46 12.95
N PHE A 300 -9.48 -6.78 13.08
CA PHE A 300 -10.76 -7.27 12.57
C PHE A 300 -10.86 -7.20 11.04
N ASP A 301 -10.21 -6.22 10.41
CA ASP A 301 -10.34 -5.96 8.98
C ASP A 301 -8.98 -5.80 8.29
N ASN A 302 -9.00 -5.77 6.95
CA ASN A 302 -7.83 -5.64 6.09
C ASN A 302 -7.63 -4.21 5.54
N ASN A 303 -8.22 -3.19 6.18
CA ASN A 303 -8.22 -1.83 5.68
C ASN A 303 -6.81 -1.24 5.53
N GLN A 304 -5.80 -1.78 6.24
CA GLN A 304 -4.42 -1.31 6.14
C GLN A 304 -3.84 -1.56 4.75
N ALA A 305 -3.84 -2.82 4.27
CA ALA A 305 -3.36 -3.14 2.93
C ALA A 305 -4.19 -2.45 1.83
N GLU A 306 -5.53 -2.36 2.03
CA GLU A 306 -6.40 -1.64 1.09
C GLU A 306 -6.01 -0.16 0.95
N ARG A 307 -5.62 0.51 2.05
CA ARG A 307 -5.15 1.91 2.02
C ARG A 307 -3.80 2.03 1.33
N ASP A 308 -2.85 1.16 1.69
CA ASP A 308 -1.48 1.18 1.16
C ASP A 308 -1.44 0.95 -0.36
N ILE A 309 -2.29 0.04 -0.87
CA ILE A 309 -2.36 -0.28 -2.29
C ILE A 309 -3.17 0.75 -3.12
N ARG A 310 -3.96 1.61 -2.47
CA ARG A 310 -4.84 2.57 -3.17
C ARG A 310 -4.08 3.55 -4.06
N ASN A 311 -2.85 3.91 -3.68
CA ASN A 311 -2.00 4.83 -4.45
C ASN A 311 -1.76 4.33 -5.88
N ILE A 312 -1.71 3.02 -6.11
CA ILE A 312 -1.56 2.41 -7.43
C ILE A 312 -2.80 2.75 -8.32
N LYS A 313 -4.00 2.62 -7.75
CA LYS A 313 -5.25 2.96 -8.45
C LYS A 313 -5.32 4.44 -8.78
N VAL A 314 -4.86 5.31 -7.86
CA VAL A 314 -4.78 6.75 -8.09
C VAL A 314 -3.82 7.06 -9.23
N LYS A 315 -2.59 6.51 -9.20
CA LYS A 315 -1.59 6.67 -10.26
C LYS A 315 -2.14 6.26 -11.62
N THR A 316 -2.79 5.11 -11.70
CA THR A 316 -3.39 4.60 -12.95
C THR A 316 -4.51 5.51 -13.47
N LYS A 317 -5.33 6.08 -12.58
CA LYS A 317 -6.42 7.00 -12.98
C LYS A 317 -5.92 8.37 -13.41
N VAL A 318 -4.87 8.90 -12.77
CA VAL A 318 -4.36 10.27 -13.01
C VAL A 318 -3.40 10.31 -14.19
N SER A 319 -2.44 9.39 -14.26
CA SER A 319 -1.39 9.40 -15.28
C SER A 319 -1.46 8.25 -16.30
N GLY A 320 -2.53 7.44 -16.25
CA GLY A 320 -2.71 6.30 -17.14
C GLY A 320 -1.86 5.10 -16.74
N CYS A 321 -1.50 4.26 -17.72
CA CYS A 321 -0.66 3.09 -17.47
C CYS A 321 0.83 3.44 -17.29
N PHE A 322 1.56 2.55 -16.64
CA PHE A 322 3.03 2.59 -16.67
C PHE A 322 3.52 2.21 -18.07
N ARG A 323 4.44 3.00 -18.62
CA ARG A 323 4.97 2.77 -19.98
C ARG A 323 5.95 1.60 -20.06
N SER A 324 6.59 1.25 -18.92
CA SER A 324 7.51 0.12 -18.81
C SER A 324 7.29 -0.63 -17.50
N VAL A 325 7.74 -1.88 -17.47
CA VAL A 325 7.75 -2.72 -16.26
C VAL A 325 8.68 -2.13 -15.20
N ASP A 326 9.87 -1.69 -15.62
CA ASP A 326 10.87 -1.12 -14.72
C ASP A 326 10.36 0.17 -14.07
N GLY A 327 9.72 1.05 -14.85
CA GLY A 327 9.09 2.26 -14.30
C GLY A 327 7.98 1.96 -13.28
N ALA A 328 7.23 0.85 -13.46
CA ALA A 328 6.27 0.41 -12.46
C ALA A 328 6.96 -0.12 -11.20
N LYS A 329 8.03 -0.93 -11.34
CA LYS A 329 8.82 -1.44 -10.20
C LYS A 329 9.47 -0.30 -9.42
N GLU A 330 10.08 0.67 -10.10
CA GLU A 330 10.67 1.86 -9.48
C GLU A 330 9.64 2.66 -8.67
N TYR A 331 8.46 2.90 -9.25
CA TYR A 331 7.35 3.54 -8.56
C TYR A 331 6.97 2.78 -7.28
N LEU A 332 6.81 1.46 -7.35
CA LEU A 332 6.43 0.63 -6.21
C LEU A 332 7.49 0.62 -5.11
N LYS A 333 8.79 0.59 -5.46
CA LYS A 333 9.89 0.69 -4.51
C LYS A 333 9.84 2.00 -3.71
N ILE A 334 9.67 3.13 -4.41
CA ILE A 334 9.56 4.43 -3.75
C ILE A 334 8.31 4.49 -2.88
N MET A 335 7.16 3.99 -3.38
CA MET A 335 5.92 4.02 -2.61
C MET A 335 5.92 3.06 -1.40
N SER A 336 6.63 1.93 -1.46
CA SER A 336 6.86 1.06 -0.30
C SER A 336 7.59 1.82 0.80
N TYR A 337 8.70 2.47 0.45
CA TYR A 337 9.47 3.29 1.37
C TYR A 337 8.66 4.48 1.93
N VAL A 338 7.98 5.23 1.07
CA VAL A 338 7.16 6.38 1.49
C VAL A 338 6.03 5.95 2.43
N SER A 339 5.31 4.85 2.10
CA SER A 339 4.25 4.32 2.97
C SER A 339 4.81 3.89 4.33
N THR A 340 5.97 3.26 4.37
CA THR A 340 6.67 2.90 5.61
C THR A 340 7.07 4.16 6.39
N ALA A 341 7.70 5.14 5.74
CA ALA A 341 8.14 6.38 6.39
C ALA A 341 6.98 7.17 7.01
N ILE A 342 5.82 7.22 6.33
CA ILE A 342 4.60 7.85 6.87
C ILE A 342 4.16 7.16 8.17
N LYS A 343 4.21 5.83 8.23
CA LYS A 343 3.89 5.05 9.45
C LYS A 343 4.86 5.33 10.60
N HIS A 344 6.08 5.74 10.28
CA HIS A 344 7.09 6.20 11.23
C HIS A 344 7.03 7.70 11.54
N GLY A 345 6.00 8.42 11.07
CA GLY A 345 5.73 9.81 11.42
C GLY A 345 6.35 10.87 10.49
N PHE A 346 6.98 10.47 9.39
CA PHE A 346 7.48 11.42 8.38
C PHE A 346 6.36 11.90 7.46
N THR A 347 6.49 13.10 6.92
CA THR A 347 5.64 13.52 5.79
C THR A 347 6.09 12.81 4.51
N SER A 348 5.18 12.64 3.55
CA SER A 348 5.52 12.00 2.26
C SER A 348 6.67 12.69 1.53
N PHE A 349 6.73 14.03 1.58
CA PHE A 349 7.79 14.81 0.94
C PHE A 349 9.12 14.68 1.68
N ASP A 350 9.11 14.71 3.02
CA ASP A 350 10.34 14.52 3.80
C ASP A 350 10.92 13.12 3.59
N ALA A 351 10.07 12.09 3.46
CA ALA A 351 10.52 10.75 3.13
C ALA A 351 11.30 10.74 1.79
N ILE A 352 10.72 11.33 0.73
CA ILE A 352 11.37 11.41 -0.57
C ILE A 352 12.67 12.23 -0.51
N ARG A 353 12.66 13.37 0.20
CA ARG A 353 13.85 14.19 0.37
C ARG A 353 14.97 13.42 1.06
N ARG A 354 14.66 12.69 2.13
CA ARG A 354 15.63 11.81 2.82
C ARG A 354 16.18 10.74 1.89
N ALA A 355 15.32 10.07 1.11
CA ALA A 355 15.73 9.08 0.12
C ALA A 355 16.70 9.69 -0.92
N VAL A 356 16.37 10.86 -1.48
CA VAL A 356 17.23 11.56 -2.45
C VAL A 356 18.58 11.94 -1.83
N MET A 357 18.61 12.28 -0.55
CA MET A 357 19.85 12.60 0.19
C MET A 357 20.63 11.35 0.62
N GLY A 358 20.11 10.13 0.45
CA GLY A 358 20.74 8.89 0.93
C GLY A 358 20.63 8.72 2.45
N LEU A 359 19.57 9.23 3.06
CA LEU A 359 19.25 9.15 4.48
C LEU A 359 18.04 8.23 4.73
N SER A 360 17.80 7.28 3.83
CA SER A 360 16.67 6.33 3.86
C SER A 360 16.84 5.26 4.93
#